data_ea03e3014f55b72a73d32bb47a76416a
#
_entry.id   ea03e3014f55b72a73d32bb47a76416a
#
_cell.length_a   1.000
_cell.length_b   1.000
_cell.length_c   1.000
_cell.angle_alpha   90.00
_cell.angle_beta   90.00
_cell.angle_gamma   90.00
#
_symmetry.space_group_name_H-M   'P 1'
#
loop_
_entity.id
_entity.type
_entity.pdbx_description
1 polymer ?
#
loop_
_entity_poly.entity_id
_entity_poly.type
_entity_poly.pdbx_seq_one_letter_code
_entity_poly.pdbx_strand_id
1 'polypeptide(L)'
;MKKIKIITLIVFLLVLLLVALSFFKLPINTITSAVIMEQTNNTVSLTSSKEQSLVLLPKPQIEIKEANFSVQNDLLSADLITKNVMFSRSLLNSNNISISIPNASIGNLNIDALENEVLLEGEIENLDFNISSNENTTEIFSDTFSYKEADVQFDAFIEDEVLKKLNFSIQELDVNELVLLLDKNYQKLFKQINLDTINVSGEYTQNNFAINNLELNFNDNSQLKFSGLINLENFLSSKLNIKGVNIPFEVFSQFLQNINIFNSTKLPKGNLDNFDIEYSNIIKINSLNYVTENGSELDLQGSFNYIDFSDTNFDLNLNSTSSNDISNFFQLIFPKLDSNLLSFDKLSLSSNIENENIKIKELNLSKDETLISVQGGFNLDNFSNRGLQIKINNFKEFDLIPNPEIKELLNQLDISHFTMDGTVIDEEIIINYLNIFEDDELKLSLSG
;
A
#
# COMPACT_ATOMS: atom_id res chain seq x y z
N MET A 1 63.33 -42.71 -9.82
CA MET A 1 62.13 -43.11 -10.57
C MET A 1 61.23 -44.09 -9.81
N LYS A 2 61.67 -45.14 -9.08
CA LYS A 2 60.83 -46.08 -8.35
C LYS A 2 59.98 -45.40 -7.21
N LYS A 3 60.60 -44.46 -6.44
CA LYS A 3 59.91 -43.81 -5.33
C LYS A 3 58.74 -42.90 -5.78
N ILE A 4 58.88 -42.21 -6.91
CA ILE A 4 57.82 -41.35 -7.49
C ILE A 4 56.60 -42.19 -7.91
N LYS A 5 56.84 -43.33 -8.57
CA LYS A 5 55.75 -44.25 -8.97
C LYS A 5 54.99 -44.82 -7.80
N ILE A 6 55.67 -45.10 -6.66
CA ILE A 6 55.01 -45.59 -5.45
C ILE A 6 54.18 -44.52 -4.81
N ILE A 7 54.68 -43.26 -4.74
CA ILE A 7 53.91 -42.13 -4.20
C ILE A 7 52.68 -41.85 -5.09
N THR A 8 52.82 -41.86 -6.41
CA THR A 8 51.69 -41.68 -7.34
C THR A 8 50.63 -42.78 -7.18
N LEU A 9 51.05 -44.01 -7.01
CA LEU A 9 50.15 -45.14 -6.77
C LEU A 9 49.37 -44.98 -5.45
N ILE A 10 50.07 -44.58 -4.36
CA ILE A 10 49.47 -44.37 -3.06
C ILE A 10 48.45 -43.22 -3.14
N VAL A 11 48.79 -42.09 -3.77
CA VAL A 11 47.85 -40.96 -3.98
C VAL A 11 46.65 -41.39 -4.80
N PHE A 12 46.86 -42.16 -5.88
CA PHE A 12 45.78 -42.67 -6.72
C PHE A 12 44.83 -43.59 -5.93
N LEU A 13 45.39 -44.54 -5.12
CA LEU A 13 44.62 -45.43 -4.26
C LEU A 13 43.86 -44.66 -3.18
N LEU A 14 44.44 -43.60 -2.64
CA LEU A 14 43.81 -42.74 -1.64
C LEU A 14 42.65 -41.94 -2.25
N VAL A 15 42.81 -41.40 -3.46
CA VAL A 15 41.74 -40.75 -4.23
C VAL A 15 40.63 -41.73 -4.57
N LEU A 16 40.95 -42.96 -4.98
CA LEU A 16 40.01 -44.00 -5.30
C LEU A 16 39.23 -44.45 -4.05
N LEU A 17 39.89 -44.54 -2.90
CA LEU A 17 39.28 -44.79 -1.60
C LEU A 17 38.31 -43.65 -1.21
N LEU A 18 38.72 -42.41 -1.36
CA LEU A 18 37.88 -41.24 -1.09
C LEU A 18 36.63 -41.21 -2.00
N VAL A 19 36.81 -41.51 -3.29
CA VAL A 19 35.68 -41.64 -4.22
C VAL A 19 34.77 -42.80 -3.83
N ALA A 20 35.32 -43.95 -3.46
CA ALA A 20 34.51 -45.09 -2.98
C ALA A 20 33.74 -44.76 -1.69
N LEU A 21 34.37 -44.04 -0.77
CA LEU A 21 33.73 -43.61 0.47
C LEU A 21 32.62 -42.57 0.23
N SER A 22 32.71 -41.74 -0.85
CA SER A 22 31.65 -40.81 -1.20
C SER A 22 30.35 -41.47 -1.68
N PHE A 23 30.41 -42.69 -2.17
CA PHE A 23 29.25 -43.51 -2.53
C PHE A 23 28.73 -44.41 -1.36
N PHE A 24 29.40 -44.41 -0.20
CA PHE A 24 29.06 -45.28 0.88
C PHE A 24 28.04 -44.63 1.77
N LYS A 25 26.80 -45.18 1.77
CA LYS A 25 25.70 -44.76 2.63
C LYS A 25 25.56 -45.74 3.77
N LEU A 26 25.70 -45.26 4.99
CA LEU A 26 25.50 -46.08 6.20
C LEU A 26 24.04 -45.93 6.65
N PRO A 27 23.26 -47.03 6.75
CA PRO A 27 21.90 -46.94 7.25
C PRO A 27 21.94 -46.57 8.75
N ILE A 28 21.14 -45.60 9.13
CA ILE A 28 20.97 -45.15 10.51
C ILE A 28 19.54 -45.46 10.90
N ASN A 29 19.32 -46.41 11.77
CA ASN A 29 17.98 -46.71 12.27
C ASN A 29 17.81 -46.06 13.65
N THR A 30 16.76 -45.26 13.84
CA THR A 30 16.16 -44.84 15.10
C THR A 30 16.79 -43.70 15.92
N ILE A 31 17.94 -43.16 15.57
CA ILE A 31 18.59 -42.10 16.37
C ILE A 31 18.04 -40.69 16.05
N THR A 32 17.51 -40.50 14.85
CA THR A 32 17.23 -39.15 14.31
C THR A 32 16.02 -38.47 14.95
N SER A 33 14.94 -39.16 15.28
CA SER A 33 13.75 -38.51 15.84
C SER A 33 14.04 -37.92 17.24
N ALA A 34 14.67 -38.68 18.10
CA ALA A 34 15.02 -38.22 19.44
C ALA A 34 16.00 -37.02 19.41
N VAL A 35 16.99 -37.10 18.53
CA VAL A 35 17.96 -36.00 18.35
C VAL A 35 17.29 -34.74 17.80
N ILE A 36 16.39 -34.84 16.81
CA ILE A 36 15.66 -33.71 16.28
C ILE A 36 14.78 -33.10 17.40
N MET A 37 14.03 -33.87 18.11
CA MET A 37 13.20 -33.40 19.24
C MET A 37 14.03 -32.71 20.31
N GLU A 38 15.17 -33.30 20.70
CA GLU A 38 16.05 -32.72 21.73
C GLU A 38 16.67 -31.38 21.23
N GLN A 39 17.12 -31.31 19.97
CA GLN A 39 17.74 -30.10 19.39
C GLN A 39 16.74 -28.97 19.09
N THR A 40 15.46 -29.31 18.99
CA THR A 40 14.38 -28.35 18.70
C THR A 40 13.48 -28.08 19.91
N ASN A 41 13.91 -28.43 21.11
CA ASN A 41 13.13 -28.33 22.36
C ASN A 41 11.71 -28.92 22.20
N ASN A 42 11.60 -30.07 21.56
CA ASN A 42 10.36 -30.76 21.20
C ASN A 42 9.42 -30.03 20.24
N THR A 43 9.89 -28.98 19.60
CA THR A 43 9.08 -28.21 18.60
C THR A 43 8.91 -28.96 17.28
N VAL A 44 9.94 -29.72 16.86
CA VAL A 44 9.92 -30.51 15.61
C VAL A 44 10.07 -31.99 15.93
N SER A 45 9.19 -32.81 15.39
CA SER A 45 9.25 -34.26 15.48
C SER A 45 9.23 -34.91 14.10
N LEU A 46 10.05 -35.95 13.93
CA LEU A 46 9.99 -36.84 12.76
C LEU A 46 8.97 -37.94 13.04
N THR A 47 7.80 -37.86 12.40
CA THR A 47 6.69 -38.81 12.63
C THR A 47 6.84 -40.11 11.85
N SER A 48 7.40 -40.03 10.62
CA SER A 48 7.72 -41.22 9.81
C SER A 48 8.84 -40.93 8.82
N SER A 49 9.55 -41.95 8.41
CA SER A 49 10.51 -41.92 7.29
C SER A 49 10.70 -43.33 6.70
N LYS A 50 11.05 -43.39 5.42
CA LYS A 50 11.28 -44.67 4.74
C LYS A 50 12.73 -45.14 4.88
N GLU A 51 13.68 -44.25 4.70
CA GLU A 51 15.10 -44.52 4.73
C GLU A 51 15.86 -43.40 5.40
N GLN A 52 16.81 -43.76 6.26
CA GLN A 52 17.72 -42.79 6.87
C GLN A 52 19.15 -43.29 6.64
N SER A 53 20.01 -42.43 6.13
CA SER A 53 21.40 -42.80 5.82
C SER A 53 22.37 -41.68 6.19
N LEU A 54 23.56 -42.07 6.62
CA LEU A 54 24.70 -41.20 6.82
C LEU A 54 25.61 -41.26 5.59
N VAL A 55 25.85 -40.15 4.99
CA VAL A 55 26.81 -39.94 3.90
C VAL A 55 28.03 -39.24 4.49
N LEU A 56 29.23 -39.79 4.31
CA LEU A 56 30.44 -39.28 4.98
C LEU A 56 31.18 -38.24 4.13
N LEU A 57 31.11 -38.33 2.81
CA LEU A 57 31.85 -37.49 1.89
C LEU A 57 30.93 -36.97 0.74
N PRO A 58 31.18 -35.78 0.20
CA PRO A 58 32.25 -34.83 0.54
C PRO A 58 32.10 -34.10 1.85
N LYS A 59 30.87 -34.03 2.41
CA LYS A 59 30.53 -33.49 3.72
C LYS A 59 29.75 -34.53 4.50
N PRO A 60 29.99 -34.73 5.82
CA PRO A 60 29.12 -35.56 6.63
C PRO A 60 27.71 -34.99 6.60
N GLN A 61 26.77 -35.81 6.15
CA GLN A 61 25.37 -35.43 6.06
C GLN A 61 24.46 -36.59 6.37
N ILE A 62 23.33 -36.32 7.00
CA ILE A 62 22.24 -37.24 7.20
C ILE A 62 21.21 -36.99 6.11
N GLU A 63 20.91 -38.02 5.35
CA GLU A 63 19.84 -38.01 4.33
C GLU A 63 18.64 -38.78 4.88
N ILE A 64 17.45 -38.17 4.88
CA ILE A 64 16.20 -38.78 5.27
C ILE A 64 15.26 -38.73 4.08
N LYS A 65 14.78 -39.91 3.62
CA LYS A 65 13.88 -40.01 2.47
C LYS A 65 12.45 -40.26 2.89
N GLU A 66 11.50 -39.68 2.14
CA GLU A 66 10.06 -39.80 2.36
C GLU A 66 9.74 -39.54 3.84
N ALA A 67 10.13 -38.38 4.34
CA ALA A 67 10.00 -37.99 5.73
C ALA A 67 8.78 -37.11 5.96
N ASN A 68 8.08 -37.40 7.07
CA ASN A 68 7.02 -36.54 7.57
C ASN A 68 7.49 -35.96 8.90
N PHE A 69 7.52 -34.63 8.96
CA PHE A 69 7.81 -33.89 10.18
C PHE A 69 6.51 -33.24 10.66
N SER A 70 6.34 -33.22 11.98
CA SER A 70 5.32 -32.38 12.62
C SER A 70 6.03 -31.29 13.40
N VAL A 71 5.61 -30.07 13.15
CA VAL A 71 6.06 -28.88 13.88
C VAL A 71 4.94 -28.47 14.83
N GLN A 72 5.24 -28.30 16.09
CA GLN A 72 4.25 -27.88 17.07
C GLN A 72 4.90 -27.01 18.15
N ASN A 73 4.36 -25.80 18.30
CA ASN A 73 4.67 -24.93 19.43
C ASN A 73 3.39 -24.18 19.85
N ASP A 74 3.50 -23.25 20.81
CA ASP A 74 2.36 -22.50 21.35
C ASP A 74 1.67 -21.57 20.35
N LEU A 75 2.28 -21.30 19.20
CA LEU A 75 1.79 -20.34 18.19
C LEU A 75 1.48 -21.00 16.84
N LEU A 76 2.03 -22.19 16.58
CA LEU A 76 2.03 -22.79 15.25
C LEU A 76 2.01 -24.32 15.34
N SER A 77 1.16 -24.95 14.56
CA SER A 77 1.28 -26.37 14.22
C SER A 77 1.27 -26.58 12.72
N ALA A 78 2.13 -27.45 12.21
CA ALA A 78 2.20 -27.78 10.78
C ALA A 78 2.75 -29.18 10.55
N ASP A 79 2.32 -29.82 9.48
CA ASP A 79 2.91 -31.05 8.97
C ASP A 79 3.73 -30.72 7.71
N LEU A 80 4.98 -31.17 7.67
CA LEU A 80 5.88 -31.06 6.54
C LEU A 80 6.16 -32.44 5.96
N ILE A 81 5.72 -32.68 4.76
CA ILE A 81 5.93 -33.92 4.02
C ILE A 81 7.01 -33.67 2.96
N THR A 82 8.09 -34.43 2.99
CA THR A 82 9.21 -34.23 2.06
C THR A 82 9.71 -35.53 1.45
N LYS A 83 10.13 -35.47 0.20
CA LYS A 83 10.75 -36.62 -0.49
C LYS A 83 12.19 -36.85 -0.03
N ASN A 84 12.89 -35.79 0.32
CA ASN A 84 14.27 -35.89 0.78
C ASN A 84 14.65 -34.68 1.66
N VAL A 85 15.31 -34.92 2.76
CA VAL A 85 15.93 -33.89 3.61
C VAL A 85 17.38 -34.26 3.86
N MET A 86 18.25 -33.28 3.69
CA MET A 86 19.68 -33.42 3.94
C MET A 86 20.11 -32.49 5.06
N PHE A 87 20.64 -33.04 6.13
CA PHE A 87 21.26 -32.31 7.22
C PHE A 87 22.77 -32.45 7.11
N SER A 88 23.50 -31.36 7.01
CA SER A 88 24.94 -31.36 7.02
C SER A 88 25.49 -30.47 8.12
N ARG A 89 26.62 -30.86 8.69
CA ARG A 89 27.33 -30.09 9.71
C ARG A 89 28.71 -29.71 9.19
N SER A 90 29.14 -28.49 9.41
CA SER A 90 30.48 -28.06 9.03
C SER A 90 31.54 -28.82 9.84
N LEU A 91 32.53 -29.36 9.15
CA LEU A 91 33.68 -30.02 9.81
C LEU A 91 34.60 -29.01 10.51
N LEU A 92 34.61 -27.75 10.04
CA LEU A 92 35.50 -26.71 10.56
C LEU A 92 34.82 -25.92 11.69
N ASN A 93 33.50 -25.83 11.69
CA ASN A 93 32.71 -25.14 12.71
C ASN A 93 31.49 -26.00 13.08
N SER A 94 31.61 -26.67 14.21
CA SER A 94 30.59 -27.61 14.67
C SER A 94 29.23 -26.94 15.02
N ASN A 95 29.21 -25.61 15.10
CA ASN A 95 28.01 -24.86 15.43
C ASN A 95 27.16 -24.51 14.18
N ASN A 96 27.70 -24.77 12.98
CA ASN A 96 27.00 -24.50 11.73
C ASN A 96 26.33 -25.76 11.19
N ILE A 97 25.03 -25.70 11.02
CA ILE A 97 24.19 -26.76 10.46
C ILE A 97 23.56 -26.22 9.20
N SER A 98 23.63 -26.96 8.11
CA SER A 98 22.90 -26.65 6.87
C SER A 98 21.81 -27.70 6.67
N ILE A 99 20.62 -27.26 6.33
CA ILE A 99 19.45 -28.11 6.05
C ILE A 99 19.00 -27.81 4.62
N SER A 100 18.86 -28.83 3.81
CA SER A 100 18.40 -28.73 2.42
C SER A 100 17.19 -29.63 2.22
N ILE A 101 16.12 -29.04 1.72
CA ILE A 101 14.84 -29.71 1.44
C ILE A 101 14.47 -29.37 0.00
N PRO A 102 14.88 -30.16 -0.98
CA PRO A 102 14.64 -29.84 -2.40
C PRO A 102 13.17 -29.72 -2.76
N ASN A 103 12.32 -30.56 -2.15
CA ASN A 103 10.87 -30.54 -2.37
C ASN A 103 10.16 -30.98 -1.09
N ALA A 104 9.21 -30.16 -0.68
CA ALA A 104 8.32 -30.46 0.44
C ALA A 104 6.90 -29.99 0.13
N SER A 105 5.93 -30.56 0.83
CA SER A 105 4.58 -30.04 0.92
C SER A 105 4.24 -29.70 2.35
N ILE A 106 3.63 -28.55 2.58
CA ILE A 106 3.05 -28.18 3.86
C ILE A 106 1.60 -28.66 3.87
N GLY A 107 1.24 -29.38 4.93
CA GLY A 107 -0.15 -29.74 5.21
C GLY A 107 -0.52 -29.31 6.63
N ASN A 108 -1.81 -29.07 6.86
CA ASN A 108 -2.38 -28.78 8.17
C ASN A 108 -1.65 -27.64 8.93
N LEU A 109 -1.26 -26.58 8.22
CA LEU A 109 -0.71 -25.41 8.90
C LEU A 109 -1.83 -24.71 9.69
N ASN A 110 -1.69 -24.69 10.99
CA ASN A 110 -2.55 -23.94 11.89
C ASN A 110 -1.71 -22.91 12.64
N ILE A 111 -2.18 -21.65 12.68
CA ILE A 111 -1.55 -20.56 13.39
C ILE A 111 -2.53 -20.10 14.47
N ASP A 112 -2.24 -20.44 15.72
CA ASP A 112 -3.13 -20.19 16.87
C ASP A 112 -3.39 -18.69 17.12
N ALA A 113 -2.50 -17.81 16.65
CA ALA A 113 -2.69 -16.37 16.71
C ALA A 113 -3.81 -15.86 15.75
N LEU A 114 -4.23 -16.67 14.78
CA LEU A 114 -5.34 -16.37 13.89
C LEU A 114 -6.56 -17.13 14.44
N GLU A 115 -7.63 -16.43 14.78
CA GLU A 115 -8.88 -17.01 15.32
C GLU A 115 -9.55 -18.07 14.40
N ASN A 116 -8.96 -18.36 13.25
CA ASN A 116 -9.46 -19.30 12.28
C ASN A 116 -8.40 -20.40 12.02
N GLU A 117 -8.83 -21.66 12.02
CA GLU A 117 -8.02 -22.75 11.44
C GLU A 117 -7.78 -22.46 9.96
N VAL A 118 -6.57 -22.09 9.63
CA VAL A 118 -6.17 -21.83 8.24
C VAL A 118 -5.45 -23.06 7.75
N LEU A 119 -6.10 -23.84 6.89
CA LEU A 119 -5.47 -24.95 6.18
C LEU A 119 -4.69 -24.36 4.99
N LEU A 120 -3.43 -24.03 5.23
CA LEU A 120 -2.50 -23.75 4.13
C LEU A 120 -1.90 -25.06 3.65
N GLU A 121 -2.17 -25.40 2.41
CA GLU A 121 -1.54 -26.49 1.69
C GLU A 121 -0.70 -25.90 0.54
N GLY A 122 0.54 -26.30 0.42
CA GLY A 122 1.40 -25.81 -0.65
C GLY A 122 2.68 -26.60 -0.82
N GLU A 123 3.23 -26.52 -2.02
CA GLU A 123 4.53 -27.08 -2.34
C GLU A 123 5.63 -26.04 -2.08
N ILE A 124 6.72 -26.51 -1.46
CA ILE A 124 7.95 -25.76 -1.26
C ILE A 124 9.03 -26.41 -2.09
N GLU A 125 9.75 -25.60 -2.86
CA GLU A 125 10.88 -26.06 -3.65
C GLU A 125 12.16 -25.33 -3.24
N ASN A 126 13.27 -26.07 -3.22
CA ASN A 126 14.62 -25.55 -2.98
C ASN A 126 14.81 -24.85 -1.63
N LEU A 127 14.17 -25.34 -0.57
CA LEU A 127 14.35 -24.78 0.77
C LEU A 127 15.71 -25.19 1.32
N ASP A 128 16.64 -24.26 1.27
CA ASP A 128 17.98 -24.39 1.85
C ASP A 128 18.15 -23.33 2.93
N PHE A 129 18.51 -23.74 4.14
CA PHE A 129 18.82 -22.80 5.21
C PHE A 129 20.01 -23.22 6.04
N ASN A 130 20.71 -22.26 6.57
CA ASN A 130 21.89 -22.43 7.41
C ASN A 130 21.57 -21.89 8.81
N ILE A 131 21.92 -22.69 9.81
CA ILE A 131 21.80 -22.33 11.21
C ILE A 131 23.20 -22.24 11.80
N SER A 132 23.52 -21.10 12.40
CA SER A 132 24.74 -20.89 13.16
C SER A 132 24.36 -20.60 14.60
N SER A 133 24.76 -21.45 15.53
CA SER A 133 24.38 -21.31 16.95
C SER A 133 25.61 -21.22 17.84
N ASN A 134 25.59 -20.28 18.77
CA ASN A 134 26.53 -20.13 19.88
C ASN A 134 25.76 -20.31 21.18
N GLU A 135 26.43 -20.14 22.33
CA GLU A 135 25.79 -20.36 23.66
C GLU A 135 24.49 -19.57 23.85
N ASN A 136 24.42 -18.32 23.39
CA ASN A 136 23.29 -17.44 23.62
C ASN A 136 22.67 -16.90 22.32
N THR A 137 23.27 -17.16 21.15
CA THR A 137 22.78 -16.60 19.89
C THR A 137 22.57 -17.67 18.83
N THR A 138 21.52 -17.51 18.04
CA THR A 138 21.23 -18.35 16.88
C THR A 138 20.92 -17.45 15.69
N GLU A 139 21.63 -17.66 14.60
CA GLU A 139 21.38 -17.05 13.31
C GLU A 139 20.82 -18.10 12.37
N ILE A 140 19.73 -17.77 11.70
CA ILE A 140 19.11 -18.60 10.68
C ILE A 140 19.06 -17.80 9.39
N PHE A 141 19.61 -18.33 8.35
CA PHE A 141 19.64 -17.74 7.03
C PHE A 141 19.08 -18.73 6.01
N SER A 142 18.10 -18.30 5.19
CA SER A 142 17.62 -19.08 4.05
C SER A 142 18.20 -18.54 2.74
N ASP A 143 18.53 -19.43 1.81
CA ASP A 143 18.60 -19.07 0.41
C ASP A 143 17.15 -18.81 -0.09
N THR A 144 17.02 -18.21 -1.29
CA THR A 144 15.71 -18.04 -1.90
C THR A 144 15.11 -19.40 -2.22
N PHE A 145 13.92 -19.65 -1.75
CA PHE A 145 13.12 -20.84 -2.03
C PHE A 145 11.75 -20.44 -2.56
N SER A 146 11.11 -21.35 -3.27
CA SER A 146 9.77 -21.09 -3.81
C SER A 146 8.71 -21.74 -2.93
N TYR A 147 7.67 -20.98 -2.60
CA TYR A 147 6.41 -21.48 -2.05
C TYR A 147 5.31 -21.28 -3.08
N LYS A 148 4.86 -22.37 -3.70
CA LYS A 148 4.05 -22.32 -4.92
C LYS A 148 4.78 -21.51 -6.00
N GLU A 149 4.26 -20.32 -6.37
CA GLU A 149 4.88 -19.41 -7.35
C GLU A 149 5.65 -18.27 -6.69
N ALA A 150 5.50 -18.09 -5.37
CA ALA A 150 6.18 -17.01 -4.64
C ALA A 150 7.62 -17.36 -4.31
N ASP A 151 8.53 -16.41 -4.52
CA ASP A 151 9.92 -16.48 -4.07
C ASP A 151 10.05 -15.92 -2.66
N VAL A 152 10.56 -16.73 -1.74
CA VAL A 152 10.67 -16.41 -0.31
C VAL A 152 12.13 -16.48 0.15
N GLN A 153 12.54 -15.51 0.93
CA GLN A 153 13.83 -15.48 1.61
C GLN A 153 13.67 -14.87 3.00
N PHE A 154 14.38 -15.40 3.99
CA PHE A 154 14.45 -14.78 5.31
C PHE A 154 15.80 -14.97 5.97
N ASP A 155 16.15 -14.07 6.89
CA ASP A 155 17.19 -14.25 7.86
C ASP A 155 16.71 -13.82 9.27
N ALA A 156 17.04 -14.58 10.29
CA ALA A 156 16.61 -14.34 11.65
C ALA A 156 17.79 -14.36 12.62
N PHE A 157 17.80 -13.43 13.56
CA PHE A 157 18.75 -13.38 14.67
C PHE A 157 17.99 -13.50 15.99
N ILE A 158 18.34 -14.54 16.74
CA ILE A 158 17.74 -14.89 18.04
C ILE A 158 18.82 -14.77 19.09
N GLU A 159 18.56 -14.09 20.20
CA GLU A 159 19.43 -13.97 21.35
C GLU A 159 18.64 -14.25 22.61
N ASP A 160 19.19 -15.11 23.48
CA ASP A 160 18.55 -15.56 24.72
C ASP A 160 17.11 -16.07 24.47
N GLU A 161 16.91 -16.87 23.44
CA GLU A 161 15.61 -17.43 22.98
C GLU A 161 14.60 -16.39 22.50
N VAL A 162 14.99 -15.11 22.35
CA VAL A 162 14.14 -14.02 21.89
C VAL A 162 14.53 -13.61 20.48
N LEU A 163 13.57 -13.55 19.55
CA LEU A 163 13.76 -13.01 18.22
C LEU A 163 14.09 -11.50 18.31
N LYS A 164 15.32 -11.14 17.96
CA LYS A 164 15.80 -9.75 17.99
C LYS A 164 15.69 -9.07 16.64
N LYS A 165 15.86 -9.85 15.57
CA LYS A 165 15.83 -9.34 14.20
C LYS A 165 15.32 -10.41 13.25
N LEU A 166 14.44 -10.01 12.31
CA LEU A 166 14.00 -10.82 11.19
C LEU A 166 13.99 -9.96 9.94
N ASN A 167 14.80 -10.29 8.96
CA ASN A 167 14.65 -9.78 7.60
C ASN A 167 13.89 -10.79 6.78
N PHE A 168 13.03 -10.32 5.89
CA PHE A 168 12.28 -11.20 5.00
C PHE A 168 11.99 -10.52 3.67
N SER A 169 11.84 -11.33 2.64
CA SER A 169 11.42 -10.92 1.31
C SER A 169 10.51 -12.00 0.73
N ILE A 170 9.37 -11.59 0.23
CA ILE A 170 8.41 -12.45 -0.47
C ILE A 170 8.04 -11.72 -1.76
N GLN A 171 8.19 -12.38 -2.90
CA GLN A 171 7.88 -11.81 -4.22
C GLN A 171 6.85 -12.68 -4.92
N GLU A 172 5.98 -12.06 -5.69
CA GLU A 172 4.95 -12.72 -6.50
C GLU A 172 3.99 -13.63 -5.70
N LEU A 173 3.70 -13.26 -4.43
CA LEU A 173 2.74 -14.00 -3.62
C LEU A 173 1.33 -13.79 -4.17
N ASP A 174 0.66 -14.87 -4.54
CA ASP A 174 -0.76 -14.85 -4.92
C ASP A 174 -1.62 -14.39 -3.74
N VAL A 175 -2.44 -13.38 -3.99
CA VAL A 175 -3.33 -12.81 -2.96
C VAL A 175 -4.31 -13.82 -2.41
N ASN A 176 -4.77 -14.76 -3.22
CA ASN A 176 -5.70 -15.79 -2.75
C ASN A 176 -5.12 -16.62 -1.59
N GLU A 177 -3.81 -16.81 -1.56
CA GLU A 177 -3.12 -17.51 -0.47
C GLU A 177 -3.09 -16.65 0.79
N LEU A 178 -2.76 -15.35 0.65
CA LEU A 178 -2.75 -14.43 1.79
C LEU A 178 -4.14 -14.22 2.38
N VAL A 179 -5.16 -14.12 1.51
CA VAL A 179 -6.55 -13.91 1.93
C VAL A 179 -7.04 -15.01 2.86
N LEU A 180 -6.57 -16.24 2.68
CA LEU A 180 -6.93 -17.35 3.57
C LEU A 180 -6.42 -17.16 5.01
N LEU A 181 -5.34 -16.39 5.19
CA LEU A 181 -4.76 -16.07 6.51
C LEU A 181 -5.46 -14.92 7.23
N LEU A 182 -6.29 -14.15 6.53
CA LEU A 182 -6.93 -12.96 7.08
C LEU A 182 -8.28 -13.30 7.75
N ASP A 183 -8.69 -12.46 8.68
CA ASP A 183 -10.05 -12.46 9.22
C ASP A 183 -11.10 -12.33 8.10
N LYS A 184 -12.28 -12.95 8.30
CA LYS A 184 -13.37 -12.99 7.30
C LYS A 184 -13.80 -11.61 6.79
N ASN A 185 -13.69 -10.57 7.61
CA ASN A 185 -14.02 -9.21 7.23
C ASN A 185 -13.01 -8.68 6.21
N TYR A 186 -11.71 -8.91 6.46
CA TYR A 186 -10.64 -8.54 5.53
C TYR A 186 -10.65 -9.42 4.28
N GLN A 187 -10.96 -10.73 4.40
CA GLN A 187 -11.10 -11.61 3.23
C GLN A 187 -12.13 -11.06 2.22
N LYS A 188 -13.26 -10.56 2.73
CA LYS A 188 -14.30 -9.97 1.88
C LYS A 188 -13.80 -8.70 1.19
N LEU A 189 -13.06 -7.87 1.89
CA LEU A 189 -12.47 -6.64 1.35
C LEU A 189 -11.48 -6.96 0.23
N PHE A 190 -10.51 -7.84 0.49
CA PHE A 190 -9.48 -8.21 -0.49
C PHE A 190 -10.07 -8.85 -1.76
N LYS A 191 -11.13 -9.65 -1.65
CA LYS A 191 -11.84 -10.22 -2.81
C LYS A 191 -12.54 -9.16 -3.67
N GLN A 192 -12.90 -8.00 -3.08
CA GLN A 192 -13.56 -6.92 -3.81
C GLN A 192 -12.59 -6.02 -4.56
N ILE A 193 -11.33 -5.91 -4.10
CA ILE A 193 -10.34 -5.00 -4.67
C ILE A 193 -9.54 -5.56 -5.84
N ASN A 194 -9.85 -6.76 -6.29
CA ASN A 194 -9.27 -7.37 -7.51
C ASN A 194 -7.73 -7.38 -7.53
N LEU A 195 -7.13 -7.61 -6.34
CA LEU A 195 -5.69 -7.69 -6.14
C LEU A 195 -5.15 -9.00 -6.72
N ASP A 196 -4.02 -8.96 -7.39
CA ASP A 196 -3.37 -10.08 -8.08
C ASP A 196 -2.20 -10.64 -7.27
N THR A 197 -1.12 -9.86 -7.16
CA THR A 197 0.08 -10.30 -6.47
C THR A 197 0.55 -9.28 -5.43
N ILE A 198 1.30 -9.78 -4.46
CA ILE A 198 1.92 -8.99 -3.41
C ILE A 198 3.43 -9.25 -3.41
N ASN A 199 4.20 -8.16 -3.41
CA ASN A 199 5.62 -8.19 -3.11
C ASN A 199 5.85 -7.51 -1.76
N VAL A 200 6.49 -8.18 -0.82
CA VAL A 200 6.78 -7.60 0.48
C VAL A 200 8.22 -7.90 0.91
N SER A 201 8.90 -6.89 1.41
CA SER A 201 10.19 -7.05 2.08
C SER A 201 10.29 -6.11 3.26
N GLY A 202 10.93 -6.56 4.32
CA GLY A 202 11.03 -5.77 5.52
C GLY A 202 12.00 -6.32 6.53
N GLU A 203 12.15 -5.55 7.60
CA GLU A 203 12.96 -5.89 8.76
C GLU A 203 12.12 -5.70 10.02
N TYR A 204 12.00 -6.75 10.80
CA TYR A 204 11.48 -6.68 12.16
C TYR A 204 12.64 -6.57 13.14
N THR A 205 12.54 -5.64 14.07
CA THR A 205 13.35 -5.57 15.28
C THR A 205 12.42 -5.49 16.49
N GLN A 206 12.95 -5.68 17.67
CA GLN A 206 12.13 -5.78 18.88
C GLN A 206 11.09 -4.66 19.04
N ASN A 207 11.39 -3.43 18.57
CA ASN A 207 10.53 -2.25 18.76
C ASN A 207 10.04 -1.64 17.45
N ASN A 208 10.55 -2.11 16.31
CA ASN A 208 10.26 -1.50 15.02
C ASN A 208 10.01 -2.55 13.95
N PHE A 209 9.13 -2.21 13.01
CA PHE A 209 8.91 -2.93 11.78
C PHE A 209 9.18 -2.00 10.61
N ALA A 210 10.31 -2.21 9.94
CA ALA A 210 10.65 -1.46 8.73
C ALA A 210 10.08 -2.17 7.51
N ILE A 211 9.19 -1.52 6.78
CA ILE A 211 8.69 -1.94 5.49
C ILE A 211 9.65 -1.36 4.44
N ASN A 212 10.52 -2.18 3.87
CA ASN A 212 11.40 -1.74 2.80
C ASN A 212 10.63 -1.57 1.50
N ASN A 213 9.74 -2.52 1.20
CA ASN A 213 8.81 -2.48 0.09
C ASN A 213 7.58 -3.34 0.44
N LEU A 214 6.39 -2.79 0.28
CA LEU A 214 5.14 -3.54 0.18
C LEU A 214 4.45 -3.04 -1.08
N GLU A 215 4.36 -3.89 -2.08
CA GLU A 215 3.79 -3.57 -3.38
C GLU A 215 2.59 -4.47 -3.64
N LEU A 216 1.45 -3.84 -3.85
CA LEU A 216 0.19 -4.48 -4.18
C LEU A 216 -0.08 -4.25 -5.67
N ASN A 217 -0.11 -5.31 -6.45
CA ASN A 217 -0.40 -5.26 -7.88
C ASN A 217 -1.83 -5.74 -8.14
N PHE A 218 -2.57 -4.98 -8.93
CA PHE A 218 -3.96 -5.27 -9.28
C PHE A 218 -4.06 -5.75 -10.72
N ASN A 219 -5.11 -6.51 -11.04
CA ASN A 219 -5.33 -7.09 -12.38
C ASN A 219 -5.49 -6.04 -13.50
N ASP A 220 -5.76 -4.79 -13.19
CA ASP A 220 -5.96 -3.67 -14.13
C ASP A 220 -4.71 -2.80 -14.34
N ASN A 221 -3.53 -3.28 -13.95
CA ASN A 221 -2.26 -2.57 -13.91
C ASN A 221 -2.20 -1.39 -12.89
N SER A 222 -3.15 -1.34 -11.97
CA SER A 222 -3.05 -0.45 -10.83
C SER A 222 -2.00 -0.97 -9.86
N GLN A 223 -1.34 -0.06 -9.15
CA GLN A 223 -0.29 -0.42 -8.22
C GLN A 223 -0.31 0.47 -6.98
N LEU A 224 -0.15 -0.14 -5.82
CA LEU A 224 -0.04 0.55 -4.54
C LEU A 224 1.24 0.13 -3.82
N LYS A 225 2.07 1.09 -3.43
CA LYS A 225 3.36 0.86 -2.75
C LYS A 225 3.36 1.52 -1.39
N PHE A 226 3.87 0.77 -0.41
CA PHE A 226 4.13 1.27 0.94
C PHE A 226 5.59 1.04 1.29
N SER A 227 6.17 2.00 1.99
CA SER A 227 7.49 1.86 2.61
C SER A 227 7.56 2.71 3.86
N GLY A 228 8.48 2.39 4.78
CA GLY A 228 8.66 3.21 5.96
C GLY A 228 8.92 2.41 7.23
N LEU A 229 8.76 3.07 8.36
CA LEU A 229 9.05 2.53 9.68
C LEU A 229 7.82 2.61 10.58
N ILE A 230 7.36 1.47 11.06
CA ILE A 230 6.32 1.36 12.08
C ILE A 230 7.00 1.17 13.43
N ASN A 231 6.74 2.09 14.35
CA ASN A 231 7.16 1.93 15.73
C ASN A 231 6.09 1.14 16.48
N LEU A 232 6.45 -0.04 17.00
CA LEU A 232 5.50 -0.97 17.63
C LEU A 232 5.10 -0.54 19.06
N GLU A 233 5.92 0.28 19.72
CA GLU A 233 5.60 0.84 21.03
C GLU A 233 4.77 2.13 20.95
N ASN A 234 5.01 2.93 19.91
CA ASN A 234 4.31 4.20 19.71
C ASN A 234 4.00 4.41 18.23
N PHE A 235 2.82 3.97 17.79
CA PHE A 235 2.39 4.06 16.40
C PHE A 235 2.38 5.51 15.86
N LEU A 236 2.12 6.51 16.71
CA LEU A 236 2.14 7.93 16.32
C LEU A 236 3.52 8.42 15.88
N SER A 237 4.59 7.74 16.28
CA SER A 237 5.96 8.03 15.83
C SER A 237 6.37 7.31 14.55
N SER A 238 5.46 6.53 13.96
CA SER A 238 5.67 5.83 12.71
C SER A 238 5.79 6.81 11.54
N LYS A 239 6.53 6.39 10.50
CA LYS A 239 6.69 7.13 9.26
C LYS A 239 6.44 6.19 8.10
N LEU A 240 5.42 6.49 7.32
CA LEU A 240 5.04 5.68 6.17
C LEU A 240 5.00 6.54 4.91
N ASN A 241 5.43 5.98 3.81
CA ASN A 241 5.30 6.56 2.48
C ASN A 241 4.38 5.67 1.66
N ILE A 242 3.34 6.26 1.08
CA ILE A 242 2.29 5.57 0.34
C ILE A 242 2.24 6.17 -1.06
N LYS A 243 2.45 5.35 -2.08
CA LYS A 243 2.39 5.76 -3.49
C LYS A 243 1.41 4.88 -4.24
N GLY A 244 0.65 5.47 -5.14
CA GLY A 244 -0.28 4.71 -5.97
C GLY A 244 -0.35 5.23 -7.39
N VAL A 245 -0.69 4.34 -8.31
CA VAL A 245 -0.86 4.65 -9.73
C VAL A 245 -2.12 3.95 -10.22
N ASN A 246 -2.98 4.71 -10.91
CA ASN A 246 -4.24 4.23 -11.50
C ASN A 246 -5.20 3.53 -10.51
N ILE A 247 -5.23 3.96 -9.24
CA ILE A 247 -6.08 3.33 -8.23
C ILE A 247 -7.52 3.79 -8.39
N PRO A 248 -8.50 2.90 -8.65
CA PRO A 248 -9.91 3.25 -8.68
C PRO A 248 -10.33 3.90 -7.37
N PHE A 249 -10.96 5.08 -7.43
CA PHE A 249 -11.32 5.83 -6.22
C PHE A 249 -12.30 5.05 -5.33
N GLU A 250 -13.15 4.20 -5.91
CA GLU A 250 -14.06 3.36 -5.15
C GLU A 250 -13.31 2.41 -4.20
N VAL A 251 -12.21 1.83 -4.65
CA VAL A 251 -11.33 0.96 -3.84
C VAL A 251 -10.72 1.75 -2.69
N PHE A 252 -10.16 2.91 -3.01
CA PHE A 252 -9.54 3.79 -2.01
C PHE A 252 -10.58 4.32 -1.00
N SER A 253 -11.75 4.73 -1.46
CA SER A 253 -12.83 5.21 -0.59
C SER A 253 -13.37 4.13 0.33
N GLN A 254 -13.52 2.89 -0.13
CA GLN A 254 -13.92 1.75 0.71
C GLN A 254 -12.88 1.47 1.79
N PHE A 255 -11.58 1.54 1.45
CA PHE A 255 -10.50 1.41 2.41
C PHE A 255 -10.59 2.51 3.49
N LEU A 256 -10.75 3.78 3.10
CA LEU A 256 -10.88 4.91 4.02
C LEU A 256 -12.14 4.82 4.90
N GLN A 257 -13.26 4.32 4.37
CA GLN A 257 -14.48 4.08 5.14
C GLN A 257 -14.29 3.01 6.22
N ASN A 258 -13.60 1.92 5.91
CA ASN A 258 -13.35 0.83 6.85
C ASN A 258 -12.47 1.26 8.04
N ILE A 259 -11.61 2.28 7.85
CA ILE A 259 -10.80 2.85 8.94
C ILE A 259 -11.46 4.08 9.60
N ASN A 260 -12.76 4.34 9.32
CA ASN A 260 -13.56 5.45 9.87
C ASN A 260 -13.01 6.87 9.61
N ILE A 261 -12.18 7.05 8.61
CA ILE A 261 -11.61 8.36 8.24
C ILE A 261 -12.55 9.13 7.30
N PHE A 262 -13.41 8.46 6.55
CA PHE A 262 -14.31 9.08 5.58
C PHE A 262 -15.75 8.58 5.71
N ASN A 263 -16.69 9.49 5.88
CA ASN A 263 -18.12 9.21 5.66
C ASN A 263 -18.41 9.46 4.17
N SER A 264 -18.91 8.44 3.48
CA SER A 264 -19.36 8.38 2.08
C SER A 264 -19.39 9.71 1.34
N THR A 265 -18.34 10.06 0.66
CA THR A 265 -18.30 11.22 -0.21
C THR A 265 -18.95 10.88 -1.55
N LYS A 266 -19.78 11.80 -2.05
CA LYS A 266 -20.36 11.74 -3.40
C LYS A 266 -19.37 12.30 -4.44
N LEU A 267 -18.09 11.95 -4.34
CA LEU A 267 -17.14 12.29 -5.40
C LEU A 267 -17.58 11.64 -6.72
N PRO A 268 -17.42 12.31 -7.84
CA PRO A 268 -17.61 11.69 -9.14
C PRO A 268 -16.78 10.40 -9.25
N LYS A 269 -17.23 9.44 -10.03
CA LYS A 269 -16.44 8.24 -10.29
C LYS A 269 -15.16 8.60 -11.04
N GLY A 270 -14.06 7.94 -10.69
CA GLY A 270 -12.76 8.21 -11.29
C GLY A 270 -11.63 7.42 -10.64
N ASN A 271 -10.41 7.74 -11.04
CA ASN A 271 -9.19 7.11 -10.57
C ASN A 271 -8.27 8.13 -9.90
N LEU A 272 -7.56 7.66 -8.88
CA LEU A 272 -6.33 8.30 -8.42
C LEU A 272 -5.23 7.92 -9.41
N ASP A 273 -4.98 8.81 -10.39
CA ASP A 273 -4.04 8.53 -11.48
C ASP A 273 -2.62 8.42 -10.97
N ASN A 274 -2.27 9.30 -10.02
CA ASN A 274 -1.02 9.24 -9.29
C ASN A 274 -1.16 9.90 -7.92
N PHE A 275 -0.63 9.27 -6.86
CA PHE A 275 -0.50 9.92 -5.57
C PHE A 275 0.76 9.50 -4.83
N ASP A 276 1.29 10.41 -4.02
CA ASP A 276 2.46 10.24 -3.14
C ASP A 276 2.16 10.94 -1.82
N ILE A 277 2.01 10.16 -0.75
CA ILE A 277 1.62 10.63 0.58
C ILE A 277 2.64 10.15 1.61
N GLU A 278 3.18 11.06 2.40
CA GLU A 278 4.00 10.77 3.56
C GLU A 278 3.15 10.91 4.84
N TYR A 279 3.08 9.84 5.61
CA TYR A 279 2.45 9.81 6.92
C TYR A 279 3.51 9.90 8.02
N SER A 280 3.32 10.84 8.91
CA SER A 280 4.05 10.99 10.16
C SER A 280 3.10 11.65 11.17
N ASN A 281 3.58 12.41 12.14
CA ASN A 281 2.73 13.34 12.92
C ASN A 281 2.09 14.44 12.04
N ILE A 282 2.61 14.66 10.86
CA ILE A 282 2.04 15.50 9.82
C ILE A 282 1.81 14.61 8.60
N ILE A 283 0.62 14.67 8.01
CA ILE A 283 0.34 14.08 6.71
C ILE A 283 0.77 15.07 5.64
N LYS A 284 1.67 14.64 4.77
CA LYS A 284 2.16 15.43 3.64
C LYS A 284 1.74 14.76 2.34
N ILE A 285 1.00 15.47 1.54
CA ILE A 285 0.62 15.07 0.19
C ILE A 285 1.61 15.72 -0.77
N ASN A 286 2.58 14.94 -1.27
CA ASN A 286 3.55 15.43 -2.25
C ASN A 286 2.89 15.63 -3.61
N SER A 287 1.97 14.75 -3.96
CA SER A 287 1.08 14.85 -5.10
C SER A 287 -0.16 13.98 -4.89
N LEU A 288 -1.31 14.42 -5.36
CA LEU A 288 -2.50 13.63 -5.53
C LEU A 288 -3.21 14.15 -6.77
N ASN A 289 -3.29 13.32 -7.80
CA ASN A 289 -4.00 13.59 -9.02
C ASN A 289 -5.20 12.65 -9.11
N TYR A 290 -6.40 13.23 -9.21
CA TYR A 290 -7.66 12.51 -9.35
C TYR A 290 -8.30 12.87 -10.68
N VAL A 291 -8.58 11.86 -11.49
CA VAL A 291 -9.19 12.02 -12.82
C VAL A 291 -10.54 11.32 -12.82
N THR A 292 -11.60 12.05 -13.14
CA THR A 292 -12.95 11.46 -13.24
C THR A 292 -13.14 10.72 -14.55
N GLU A 293 -14.16 9.84 -14.60
CA GLU A 293 -14.55 9.16 -15.85
C GLU A 293 -14.91 10.15 -16.98
N ASN A 294 -15.32 11.38 -16.65
CA ASN A 294 -15.66 12.42 -17.61
C ASN A 294 -14.48 13.36 -17.96
N GLY A 295 -13.27 13.05 -17.48
CA GLY A 295 -12.05 13.79 -17.77
C GLY A 295 -11.85 15.07 -16.95
N SER A 296 -12.52 15.23 -15.82
CA SER A 296 -12.19 16.30 -14.87
C SER A 296 -10.96 15.91 -14.05
N GLU A 297 -10.10 16.88 -13.78
CA GLU A 297 -8.82 16.68 -13.09
C GLU A 297 -8.78 17.51 -11.80
N LEU A 298 -8.45 16.87 -10.68
CA LEU A 298 -8.21 17.48 -9.38
C LEU A 298 -6.81 17.17 -8.92
N ASP A 299 -5.99 18.21 -8.78
CA ASP A 299 -4.65 18.12 -8.20
C ASP A 299 -4.64 18.71 -6.79
N LEU A 300 -4.06 17.96 -5.86
CA LEU A 300 -3.89 18.39 -4.48
C LEU A 300 -2.43 18.16 -4.05
N GLN A 301 -1.83 19.18 -3.45
CA GLN A 301 -0.51 19.10 -2.83
C GLN A 301 -0.52 19.91 -1.54
N GLY A 302 0.17 19.41 -0.48
CA GLY A 302 0.24 20.15 0.75
C GLY A 302 0.48 19.29 1.99
N SER A 303 0.12 19.82 3.14
CA SER A 303 0.29 19.12 4.41
C SER A 303 -0.73 19.59 5.44
N PHE A 304 -0.99 18.74 6.44
CA PHE A 304 -1.81 19.06 7.60
C PHE A 304 -1.43 18.19 8.79
N ASN A 305 -1.60 18.74 9.99
CA ASN A 305 -1.56 17.98 11.22
C ASN A 305 -2.91 17.26 11.39
N TYR A 306 -2.90 15.92 11.39
CA TYR A 306 -4.15 15.15 11.44
C TYR A 306 -4.80 15.10 12.84
N ILE A 307 -4.08 15.55 13.90
CA ILE A 307 -4.58 15.55 15.28
C ILE A 307 -5.51 16.73 15.52
N ASP A 308 -5.12 17.93 15.10
CA ASP A 308 -5.82 19.18 15.39
C ASP A 308 -6.11 20.02 14.15
N PHE A 309 -5.76 19.51 12.96
CA PHE A 309 -5.85 20.20 11.67
C PHE A 309 -5.17 21.59 11.64
N SER A 310 -4.31 21.86 12.63
CA SER A 310 -3.43 23.01 12.60
C SER A 310 -2.36 22.84 11.52
N ASP A 311 -1.67 23.91 11.19
CA ASP A 311 -0.60 23.90 10.17
C ASP A 311 -1.04 23.32 8.81
N THR A 312 -2.34 23.47 8.50
CA THR A 312 -2.90 23.06 7.21
C THR A 312 -2.44 24.02 6.12
N ASN A 313 -1.82 23.47 5.08
CA ASN A 313 -1.42 24.22 3.90
C ASN A 313 -1.58 23.35 2.65
N PHE A 314 -2.57 23.68 1.80
CA PHE A 314 -2.83 22.96 0.56
C PHE A 314 -2.89 23.89 -0.63
N ASP A 315 -2.27 23.49 -1.73
CA ASP A 315 -2.57 23.97 -3.07
C ASP A 315 -3.54 22.99 -3.75
N LEU A 316 -4.65 23.52 -4.24
CA LEU A 316 -5.70 22.76 -4.92
C LEU A 316 -5.94 23.36 -6.29
N ASN A 317 -5.89 22.52 -7.34
CA ASN A 317 -6.27 22.87 -8.69
C ASN A 317 -7.35 21.89 -9.16
N LEU A 318 -8.42 22.44 -9.74
CA LEU A 318 -9.53 21.67 -10.30
C LEU A 318 -9.87 22.20 -11.67
N ASN A 319 -9.84 21.33 -12.68
CA ASN A 319 -10.24 21.61 -14.04
C ASN A 319 -11.33 20.65 -14.47
N SER A 320 -12.41 21.15 -15.02
CA SER A 320 -13.52 20.34 -15.51
C SER A 320 -14.14 20.93 -16.76
N THR A 321 -14.49 20.08 -17.70
CA THR A 321 -15.31 20.39 -18.88
C THR A 321 -16.63 19.61 -18.87
N SER A 322 -16.96 18.96 -17.74
CA SER A 322 -18.18 18.19 -17.53
C SER A 322 -19.11 18.91 -16.57
N SER A 323 -20.25 19.34 -17.03
CA SER A 323 -21.26 20.00 -16.20
C SER A 323 -21.75 19.11 -15.04
N ASN A 324 -21.79 17.78 -15.23
CA ASN A 324 -22.14 16.83 -14.20
C ASN A 324 -21.09 16.78 -13.08
N ASP A 325 -19.82 16.72 -13.43
CA ASP A 325 -18.73 16.71 -12.44
C ASP A 325 -18.65 18.05 -11.71
N ILE A 326 -18.80 19.17 -12.42
CA ILE A 326 -18.87 20.50 -11.81
C ILE A 326 -19.98 20.54 -10.75
N SER A 327 -21.18 20.08 -11.10
CA SER A 327 -22.30 20.00 -10.16
C SER A 327 -21.97 19.15 -8.94
N ASN A 328 -21.37 17.99 -9.13
CA ASN A 328 -20.97 17.09 -8.05
C ASN A 328 -19.90 17.72 -7.14
N PHE A 329 -18.87 18.37 -7.69
CA PHE A 329 -17.86 19.06 -6.90
C PHE A 329 -18.43 20.22 -6.08
N PHE A 330 -19.34 21.00 -6.66
CA PHE A 330 -20.02 22.06 -5.90
C PHE A 330 -20.93 21.52 -4.80
N GLN A 331 -21.63 20.42 -5.03
CA GLN A 331 -22.46 19.78 -3.98
C GLN A 331 -21.64 19.25 -2.82
N LEU A 332 -20.38 18.84 -3.03
CA LEU A 332 -19.47 18.47 -1.95
C LEU A 332 -19.15 19.64 -1.03
N ILE A 333 -18.87 20.80 -1.64
CA ILE A 333 -18.50 22.01 -0.90
C ILE A 333 -19.76 22.69 -0.31
N PHE A 334 -20.86 22.70 -1.06
CA PHE A 334 -22.12 23.35 -0.72
C PHE A 334 -23.31 22.37 -0.80
N PRO A 335 -23.48 21.48 0.19
CA PRO A 335 -24.50 20.41 0.11
C PRO A 335 -25.95 20.89 0.00
N LYS A 336 -26.21 22.16 0.32
CA LYS A 336 -27.54 22.78 0.27
C LYS A 336 -27.80 23.49 -1.06
N LEU A 337 -26.81 23.57 -1.95
CA LEU A 337 -26.97 24.22 -3.24
C LEU A 337 -27.78 23.33 -4.19
N ASP A 338 -28.78 23.92 -4.87
CA ASP A 338 -29.56 23.16 -5.85
C ASP A 338 -28.67 22.87 -7.08
N SER A 339 -28.55 21.58 -7.38
CA SER A 339 -27.74 21.11 -8.52
C SER A 339 -28.17 21.66 -9.87
N ASN A 340 -29.45 22.01 -10.01
CA ASN A 340 -29.99 22.61 -11.23
C ASN A 340 -29.48 24.03 -11.47
N LEU A 341 -28.97 24.71 -10.44
CA LEU A 341 -28.39 26.05 -10.55
C LEU A 341 -26.94 26.06 -11.05
N LEU A 342 -26.32 24.89 -11.28
CA LEU A 342 -24.89 24.76 -11.54
C LEU A 342 -24.59 24.14 -12.91
N SER A 343 -25.32 24.53 -13.94
CA SER A 343 -25.14 24.01 -15.29
C SER A 343 -24.02 24.74 -16.06
N PHE A 344 -22.82 24.87 -15.46
CA PHE A 344 -21.64 25.37 -16.14
C PHE A 344 -20.99 24.29 -17.01
N ASP A 345 -20.42 24.71 -18.16
CA ASP A 345 -19.76 23.80 -19.09
C ASP A 345 -18.27 23.61 -18.75
N LYS A 346 -17.68 24.65 -18.13
CA LYS A 346 -16.26 24.60 -17.74
C LYS A 346 -16.05 25.23 -16.38
N LEU A 347 -15.14 24.62 -15.61
CA LEU A 347 -14.63 25.09 -14.34
C LEU A 347 -13.10 25.03 -14.36
N SER A 348 -12.45 26.11 -13.95
CA SER A 348 -11.04 26.11 -13.58
C SER A 348 -10.92 26.78 -12.22
N LEU A 349 -10.34 26.09 -11.24
CA LEU A 349 -10.09 26.60 -9.90
C LEU A 349 -8.63 26.36 -9.55
N SER A 350 -7.97 27.43 -9.10
CA SER A 350 -6.67 27.35 -8.43
C SER A 350 -6.77 28.08 -7.10
N SER A 351 -6.49 27.38 -6.02
CA SER A 351 -6.60 27.94 -4.66
C SER A 351 -5.48 27.44 -3.77
N ASN A 352 -5.21 28.19 -2.71
CA ASN A 352 -4.40 27.78 -1.59
C ASN A 352 -5.24 27.84 -0.32
N ILE A 353 -5.13 26.81 0.49
CA ILE A 353 -5.80 26.69 1.80
C ILE A 353 -4.70 26.71 2.86
N GLU A 354 -4.69 27.73 3.67
CA GLU A 354 -3.72 27.87 4.78
C GLU A 354 -4.48 28.03 6.10
N ASN A 355 -4.41 27.00 6.92
CA ASN A 355 -5.24 26.87 8.12
C ASN A 355 -6.74 27.04 7.77
N GLU A 356 -7.38 28.04 8.36
CA GLU A 356 -8.81 28.34 8.12
C GLU A 356 -9.05 29.31 6.97
N ASN A 357 -7.99 29.74 6.25
CA ASN A 357 -8.09 30.72 5.21
C ASN A 357 -7.98 30.05 3.85
N ILE A 358 -8.92 30.36 2.95
CA ILE A 358 -8.87 29.99 1.54
C ILE A 358 -8.51 31.23 0.73
N LYS A 359 -7.45 31.10 -0.05
CA LYS A 359 -7.06 32.11 -1.05
C LYS A 359 -7.35 31.57 -2.44
N ILE A 360 -8.38 32.08 -3.08
CA ILE A 360 -8.69 31.79 -4.47
C ILE A 360 -7.73 32.61 -5.34
N LYS A 361 -6.79 31.93 -5.98
CA LYS A 361 -5.88 32.54 -6.96
C LYS A 361 -6.66 32.84 -8.23
N GLU A 362 -7.51 31.90 -8.65
CA GLU A 362 -8.35 31.99 -9.83
C GLU A 362 -9.50 30.99 -9.71
N LEU A 363 -10.73 31.43 -9.93
CA LEU A 363 -11.89 30.57 -10.16
C LEU A 363 -12.59 31.12 -11.40
N ASN A 364 -12.66 30.33 -12.46
CA ASN A 364 -13.39 30.65 -13.68
C ASN A 364 -14.49 29.62 -13.90
N LEU A 365 -15.69 30.11 -14.10
CA LEU A 365 -16.86 29.32 -14.48
C LEU A 365 -17.36 29.87 -15.83
N SER A 366 -17.56 29.00 -16.80
CA SER A 366 -18.10 29.41 -18.09
C SER A 366 -19.27 28.52 -18.52
N LYS A 367 -20.23 29.16 -19.18
CA LYS A 367 -21.33 28.53 -19.89
C LYS A 367 -21.64 29.36 -21.11
N ASP A 368 -21.57 28.74 -22.30
CA ASP A 368 -21.70 29.45 -23.55
C ASP A 368 -20.77 30.68 -23.62
N GLU A 369 -21.34 31.90 -23.73
CA GLU A 369 -20.59 33.17 -23.74
C GLU A 369 -20.42 33.78 -22.33
N THR A 370 -21.09 33.26 -21.32
CA THR A 370 -21.00 33.75 -19.93
C THR A 370 -19.69 33.29 -19.31
N LEU A 371 -18.96 34.22 -18.69
CA LEU A 371 -17.75 33.93 -17.90
C LEU A 371 -17.86 34.61 -16.53
N ILE A 372 -17.75 33.85 -15.47
CA ILE A 372 -17.66 34.33 -14.09
C ILE A 372 -16.24 34.06 -13.60
N SER A 373 -15.54 35.08 -13.17
CA SER A 373 -14.21 34.98 -12.58
C SER A 373 -14.23 35.47 -11.13
N VAL A 374 -13.64 34.73 -10.20
CA VAL A 374 -13.53 35.09 -8.78
C VAL A 374 -12.07 34.97 -8.31
N GLN A 375 -11.59 36.00 -7.63
CA GLN A 375 -10.28 36.02 -6.97
C GLN A 375 -10.42 36.64 -5.59
N GLY A 376 -9.53 36.24 -4.64
CA GLY A 376 -9.53 36.83 -3.30
C GLY A 376 -9.44 35.77 -2.21
N GLY A 377 -9.86 36.12 -1.02
CA GLY A 377 -9.76 35.21 0.12
C GLY A 377 -10.96 35.26 1.05
N PHE A 378 -11.23 34.17 1.73
CA PHE A 378 -12.21 34.09 2.80
C PHE A 378 -11.76 33.15 3.91
N ASN A 379 -12.30 33.36 5.09
CA ASN A 379 -12.04 32.51 6.24
C ASN A 379 -13.18 31.48 6.41
N LEU A 380 -12.82 30.20 6.64
CA LEU A 380 -13.80 29.13 6.74
C LEU A 380 -14.63 29.18 8.03
N ASP A 381 -14.06 29.65 9.15
CA ASP A 381 -14.70 29.62 10.45
C ASP A 381 -15.85 30.63 10.56
N ASN A 382 -15.62 31.85 10.09
CA ASN A 382 -16.57 32.94 10.22
C ASN A 382 -17.11 33.43 8.89
N PHE A 383 -16.72 32.80 7.77
CA PHE A 383 -17.09 33.19 6.41
C PHE A 383 -16.79 34.65 6.06
N SER A 384 -15.96 35.33 6.89
CA SER A 384 -15.51 36.67 6.56
C SER A 384 -14.65 36.63 5.31
N ASN A 385 -14.95 37.50 4.36
CA ASN A 385 -14.15 37.60 3.16
C ASN A 385 -13.14 38.76 3.30
N ARG A 386 -11.95 38.53 2.70
CA ARG A 386 -10.85 39.51 2.69
C ARG A 386 -10.73 40.19 1.31
N GLY A 387 -11.90 40.53 0.74
CA GLY A 387 -11.97 41.12 -0.58
C GLY A 387 -12.03 40.10 -1.70
N LEU A 388 -13.21 39.55 -1.96
CA LEU A 388 -13.49 38.73 -3.14
C LEU A 388 -13.78 39.64 -4.32
N GLN A 389 -12.87 39.66 -5.32
CA GLN A 389 -13.13 40.32 -6.60
C GLN A 389 -13.94 39.39 -7.47
N ILE A 390 -15.06 39.83 -7.96
CA ILE A 390 -15.96 39.10 -8.85
C ILE A 390 -16.07 39.84 -10.15
N LYS A 391 -15.75 39.16 -11.26
CA LYS A 391 -15.96 39.67 -12.62
C LYS A 391 -16.94 38.76 -13.35
N ILE A 392 -17.95 39.36 -13.93
CA ILE A 392 -18.96 38.68 -14.72
C ILE A 392 -18.97 39.28 -16.11
N ASN A 393 -18.71 38.48 -17.11
CA ASN A 393 -18.76 38.90 -18.49
C ASN A 393 -19.93 38.21 -19.19
N ASN A 394 -20.72 38.98 -19.90
CA ASN A 394 -21.80 38.52 -20.78
C ASN A 394 -22.76 37.51 -20.10
N PHE A 395 -23.25 37.86 -18.88
CA PHE A 395 -24.12 36.96 -18.13
C PHE A 395 -25.53 36.93 -18.76
N LYS A 396 -25.86 35.77 -19.32
CA LYS A 396 -27.17 35.49 -19.96
C LYS A 396 -27.99 34.47 -19.16
N GLU A 397 -27.41 33.82 -18.17
CA GLU A 397 -27.98 32.71 -17.44
C GLU A 397 -28.87 33.17 -16.27
N PHE A 398 -29.92 33.92 -16.55
CA PHE A 398 -30.81 34.44 -15.49
C PHE A 398 -31.50 33.35 -14.71
N ASP A 399 -31.55 32.12 -15.23
CA ASP A 399 -32.04 30.94 -14.49
C ASP A 399 -31.17 30.58 -13.31
N LEU A 400 -29.89 30.99 -13.31
CA LEU A 400 -28.98 30.80 -12.18
C LEU A 400 -29.20 31.82 -11.04
N ILE A 401 -30.02 32.86 -11.24
CA ILE A 401 -30.32 33.83 -10.19
C ILE A 401 -31.32 33.21 -9.22
N PRO A 402 -30.96 33.00 -7.95
CA PRO A 402 -31.80 32.27 -6.99
C PRO A 402 -33.03 33.13 -6.52
N ASN A 403 -32.96 34.46 -6.72
CA ASN A 403 -34.06 35.33 -6.30
C ASN A 403 -35.08 35.48 -7.45
N PRO A 404 -36.34 34.95 -7.26
CA PRO A 404 -37.34 34.98 -8.31
C PRO A 404 -37.80 36.41 -8.69
N GLU A 405 -37.79 37.35 -7.74
CA GLU A 405 -38.20 38.73 -7.97
C GLU A 405 -37.21 39.46 -8.88
N ILE A 406 -35.89 39.23 -8.66
CA ILE A 406 -34.82 39.77 -9.49
C ILE A 406 -34.93 39.16 -10.90
N LYS A 407 -35.12 37.86 -11.01
CA LYS A 407 -35.28 37.15 -12.28
C LYS A 407 -36.46 37.70 -13.08
N GLU A 408 -37.63 37.88 -12.41
CA GLU A 408 -38.81 38.44 -13.05
C GLU A 408 -38.58 39.88 -13.49
N LEU A 409 -37.93 40.72 -12.69
CA LEU A 409 -37.55 42.07 -13.04
C LEU A 409 -36.66 42.16 -14.28
N LEU A 410 -35.61 41.30 -14.34
CA LEU A 410 -34.71 41.25 -15.49
C LEU A 410 -35.45 40.86 -16.77
N ASN A 411 -36.37 39.91 -16.69
CA ASN A 411 -37.22 39.54 -17.83
C ASN A 411 -38.17 40.61 -18.25
N GLN A 412 -38.77 41.36 -17.28
CA GLN A 412 -39.68 42.48 -17.59
C GLN A 412 -38.97 43.68 -18.26
N LEU A 413 -37.68 43.82 -18.01
CA LEU A 413 -36.83 44.90 -18.60
C LEU A 413 -36.20 44.52 -19.93
N ASP A 414 -36.56 43.37 -20.52
CA ASP A 414 -35.97 42.83 -21.78
C ASP A 414 -34.44 42.83 -21.80
N ILE A 415 -33.84 42.54 -20.63
CA ILE A 415 -32.39 42.47 -20.48
C ILE A 415 -31.85 41.24 -21.17
N SER A 416 -30.96 41.41 -22.15
CA SER A 416 -30.32 40.30 -22.85
C SER A 416 -29.12 39.73 -22.09
N HIS A 417 -28.30 40.58 -21.49
CA HIS A 417 -27.16 40.21 -20.69
C HIS A 417 -26.63 41.39 -19.86
N PHE A 418 -25.72 41.07 -18.91
CA PHE A 418 -24.99 42.10 -18.19
C PHE A 418 -23.51 41.74 -17.99
N THR A 419 -22.69 42.77 -17.76
CA THR A 419 -21.30 42.63 -17.32
C THR A 419 -21.13 43.37 -16.00
N MET A 420 -20.36 42.79 -15.08
CA MET A 420 -20.12 43.35 -13.75
C MET A 420 -18.67 43.12 -13.32
N ASP A 421 -18.10 44.11 -12.66
CA ASP A 421 -16.91 43.98 -11.84
C ASP A 421 -17.24 44.55 -10.47
N GLY A 422 -16.98 43.78 -9.42
CA GLY A 422 -17.25 44.18 -8.09
C GLY A 422 -16.33 43.50 -7.07
N THR A 423 -16.30 44.05 -5.89
CA THR A 423 -15.55 43.48 -4.76
C THR A 423 -16.50 43.27 -3.59
N VAL A 424 -16.46 42.09 -3.01
CA VAL A 424 -17.21 41.76 -1.78
C VAL A 424 -16.23 41.79 -0.61
N ILE A 425 -16.54 42.65 0.37
CA ILE A 425 -15.76 42.75 1.61
C ILE A 425 -16.74 42.61 2.76
N ASP A 426 -16.60 41.51 3.53
CA ASP A 426 -17.53 41.13 4.58
C ASP A 426 -18.99 41.09 4.06
N GLU A 427 -19.87 41.99 4.51
CA GLU A 427 -21.28 42.09 4.11
C GLU A 427 -21.51 43.17 3.05
N GLU A 428 -20.46 43.88 2.62
CA GLU A 428 -20.55 45.00 1.66
C GLU A 428 -20.16 44.53 0.26
N ILE A 429 -20.97 44.96 -0.74
CA ILE A 429 -20.70 44.77 -2.16
C ILE A 429 -20.39 46.10 -2.77
N ILE A 430 -19.15 46.27 -3.22
CA ILE A 430 -18.69 47.45 -3.94
C ILE A 430 -18.72 47.12 -5.43
N ILE A 431 -19.59 47.81 -6.19
CA ILE A 431 -19.73 47.60 -7.63
C ILE A 431 -18.82 48.63 -8.34
N ASN A 432 -17.71 48.17 -8.91
CA ASN A 432 -16.81 49.00 -9.69
C ASN A 432 -17.47 49.46 -10.99
N TYR A 433 -18.12 48.53 -11.67
CA TYR A 433 -19.01 48.82 -12.79
C TYR A 433 -20.08 47.74 -12.98
N LEU A 434 -21.24 48.13 -13.50
CA LEU A 434 -22.30 47.27 -13.97
C LEU A 434 -22.84 47.84 -15.27
N ASN A 435 -22.72 47.06 -16.36
CA ASN A 435 -23.31 47.42 -17.66
C ASN A 435 -24.44 46.42 -17.98
N ILE A 436 -25.61 46.95 -18.35
CA ILE A 436 -26.79 46.17 -18.70
C ILE A 436 -27.10 46.42 -20.17
N PHE A 437 -27.39 45.34 -20.89
CA PHE A 437 -27.61 45.34 -22.32
C PHE A 437 -29.01 44.78 -22.68
N GLU A 438 -29.60 45.34 -23.72
CA GLU A 438 -30.76 44.84 -24.43
C GLU A 438 -30.39 44.70 -25.89
N ASP A 439 -30.53 43.51 -26.49
CA ASP A 439 -30.13 43.21 -27.86
C ASP A 439 -28.73 43.76 -28.26
N ASP A 440 -27.73 43.54 -27.35
CA ASP A 440 -26.35 44.05 -27.46
C ASP A 440 -26.17 45.59 -27.43
N GLU A 441 -27.25 46.35 -27.23
CA GLU A 441 -27.18 47.80 -26.98
C GLU A 441 -27.06 48.10 -25.49
N LEU A 442 -26.06 48.91 -25.10
CA LEU A 442 -25.88 49.37 -23.73
C LEU A 442 -27.06 50.25 -23.28
N LYS A 443 -27.87 49.79 -22.32
CA LYS A 443 -29.03 50.53 -21.75
C LYS A 443 -28.70 51.25 -20.46
N LEU A 444 -27.87 50.64 -19.61
CA LEU A 444 -27.49 51.24 -18.35
C LEU A 444 -26.03 50.95 -18.05
N SER A 445 -25.31 51.96 -17.58
CA SER A 445 -23.97 51.84 -17.05
C SER A 445 -23.91 52.51 -15.67
N LEU A 446 -23.51 51.74 -14.67
CA LEU A 446 -23.30 52.23 -13.32
C LEU A 446 -21.81 52.05 -12.98
N SER A 447 -21.21 53.02 -12.33
CA SER A 447 -19.86 52.96 -11.76
C SER A 447 -19.83 53.71 -10.47
N GLY A 448 -19.22 53.12 -9.46
CA GLY A 448 -19.15 53.73 -8.13
C GLY A 448 -17.84 53.44 -7.41
#